data_73f35b189576b17a38f8f345da8f6d24
#
_entry.id   73f35b189576b17a38f8f345da8f6d24
#
_cell.length_a   1.000
_cell.length_b   1.000
_cell.length_c   1.000
_cell.angle_alpha   90.00
_cell.angle_beta   90.00
_cell.angle_gamma   90.00
#
_symmetry.space_group_name_H-M   'P 1'
#
loop_
_entity.id
_entity.type
_entity.pdbx_description
1 polymer ?
#
loop_
_entity_poly.entity_id
_entity_poly.type
_entity_poly.pdbx_seq_one_letter_code
_entity_poly.pdbx_strand_id
1 'polypeptide(L)'
;MNEKSVNVLGPVAASAVSHARGRAYRGHLRRQWLRVSRVGVFAFMLALAGTLVCYGSIVWNQSHGYSVREVVSESMVPTLVKGDVVRVDASKTPAVGEIGTYVKPDGRTVIHRVVDTPGNSFIFRGDANSVDDAPVNASAVTGSYAGRMGPQWLYRAYQSRTLAGVAVGGLLLAGVGHVMIKRVMGF
;
A
#
# COMPACT_ATOMS: atom_id res chain seq x y z
N MET A 1 39.93 41.86 50.80
CA MET A 1 40.84 41.35 49.77
C MET A 1 39.98 40.65 48.77
N ASN A 2 39.70 41.29 47.89
CA ASN A 2 39.84 41.66 46.49
C ASN A 2 38.86 40.88 45.59
N GLU A 3 37.67 41.45 45.57
CA GLU A 3 36.56 41.06 44.71
C GLU A 3 36.48 42.05 43.51
N LYS A 4 37.57 42.17 42.73
CA LYS A 4 37.63 43.07 41.57
C LYS A 4 38.46 42.47 40.41
N SER A 5 38.05 41.37 39.85
CA SER A 5 38.68 40.92 38.60
C SER A 5 37.73 40.22 37.64
N VAL A 6 36.44 40.54 37.65
CA VAL A 6 35.48 39.99 36.67
C VAL A 6 34.74 41.19 36.03
N ASN A 7 35.39 41.89 35.15
CA ASN A 7 34.73 42.57 34.03
C ASN A 7 35.73 43.37 33.16
N VAL A 8 36.50 42.69 32.36
CA VAL A 8 37.46 43.34 31.42
C VAL A 8 37.11 43.02 29.96
N LEU A 9 35.96 42.49 29.68
CA LEU A 9 35.50 42.41 28.30
C LEU A 9 34.58 43.65 28.05
N GLY A 10 35.13 44.64 27.36
CA GLY A 10 34.36 45.81 26.95
C GLY A 10 33.12 45.45 26.10
N PRO A 11 32.13 46.35 25.99
CA PRO A 11 30.84 46.07 25.31
C PRO A 11 30.99 45.53 23.88
N VAL A 12 32.07 45.85 23.19
CA VAL A 12 32.40 45.36 21.85
C VAL A 12 32.74 43.86 21.85
N ALA A 13 33.49 43.39 22.86
CA ALA A 13 33.84 41.97 22.97
C ALA A 13 32.63 41.13 23.37
N ALA A 14 31.76 41.63 24.25
CA ALA A 14 30.51 40.95 24.62
C ALA A 14 29.56 40.81 23.43
N SER A 15 29.44 41.82 22.58
CA SER A 15 28.63 41.78 21.39
C SER A 15 29.19 40.78 20.34
N ALA A 16 30.49 40.77 20.16
CA ALA A 16 31.16 39.83 19.24
C ALA A 16 30.96 38.36 19.66
N VAL A 17 31.04 38.06 20.97
CA VAL A 17 30.77 36.74 21.54
C VAL A 17 29.32 36.32 21.35
N SER A 18 28.37 37.24 21.57
CA SER A 18 26.94 36.93 21.36
C SER A 18 26.60 36.65 19.89
N HIS A 19 27.17 37.42 18.97
CA HIS A 19 27.02 37.22 17.53
C HIS A 19 27.68 35.91 17.05
N ALA A 20 28.84 35.53 17.63
CA ALA A 20 29.50 34.25 17.30
C ALA A 20 28.68 33.06 17.79
N ARG A 21 28.13 33.12 19.03
CA ARG A 21 27.24 32.07 19.57
C ARG A 21 25.96 31.95 18.75
N GLY A 22 25.34 33.03 18.31
CA GLY A 22 24.14 33.05 17.49
C GLY A 22 24.40 32.41 16.07
N ARG A 23 25.59 32.62 15.50
CA ARG A 23 26.00 32.01 14.24
C ARG A 23 26.24 30.50 14.38
N ALA A 24 26.93 30.08 15.44
CA ALA A 24 27.18 28.67 15.74
C ALA A 24 25.88 27.89 15.97
N TYR A 25 24.95 28.45 16.74
CA TYR A 25 23.64 27.88 17.03
C TYR A 25 22.81 27.71 15.75
N ARG A 26 22.73 28.76 14.90
CA ARG A 26 22.05 28.67 13.60
C ARG A 26 22.68 27.65 12.66
N GLY A 27 23.99 27.51 12.65
CA GLY A 27 24.70 26.48 11.89
C GLY A 27 24.38 25.04 12.34
N HIS A 28 24.24 24.83 13.66
CA HIS A 28 23.87 23.54 14.22
C HIS A 28 22.41 23.16 13.87
N LEU A 29 21.47 24.07 14.03
CA LEU A 29 20.08 23.86 13.64
C LEU A 29 19.96 23.55 12.15
N ARG A 30 20.66 24.30 11.29
CA ARG A 30 20.66 24.07 9.84
C ARG A 30 21.13 22.65 9.48
N ARG A 31 22.20 22.15 10.13
CA ARG A 31 22.69 20.78 9.89
C ARG A 31 21.71 19.72 10.36
N GLN A 32 21.04 19.92 11.48
CA GLN A 32 19.99 19.00 11.95
C GLN A 32 18.79 18.98 10.99
N TRP A 33 18.31 20.14 10.55
CA TRP A 33 17.23 20.26 9.58
C TRP A 33 17.55 19.58 8.25
N LEU A 34 18.77 19.74 7.75
CA LEU A 34 19.20 19.07 6.51
C LEU A 34 19.24 17.54 6.65
N ARG A 35 19.59 17.01 7.83
CA ARG A 35 19.56 15.56 8.10
C ARG A 35 18.12 15.06 8.16
N VAL A 36 17.25 15.71 8.92
CA VAL A 36 15.83 15.36 9.05
C VAL A 36 15.12 15.41 7.70
N SER A 37 15.37 16.45 6.90
CA SER A 37 14.78 16.57 5.56
C SER A 37 15.25 15.47 4.60
N ARG A 38 16.54 15.10 4.64
CA ARG A 38 17.08 14.00 3.80
C ARG A 38 16.46 12.65 4.17
N VAL A 39 16.34 12.35 5.46
CA VAL A 39 15.68 11.12 5.94
C VAL A 39 14.21 11.11 5.53
N GLY A 40 13.51 12.23 5.69
CA GLY A 40 12.11 12.36 5.28
C GLY A 40 11.91 12.17 3.79
N VAL A 41 12.75 12.78 2.95
CA VAL A 41 12.72 12.59 1.49
C VAL A 41 13.01 11.14 1.12
N PHE A 42 14.01 10.52 1.73
CA PHE A 42 14.35 9.12 1.46
C PHE A 42 13.21 8.16 1.85
N ALA A 43 12.63 8.32 3.04
CA ALA A 43 11.48 7.55 3.47
C ALA A 43 10.26 7.73 2.54
N PHE A 44 10.01 8.97 2.09
CA PHE A 44 8.96 9.26 1.13
C PHE A 44 9.21 8.60 -0.23
N MET A 45 10.44 8.64 -0.75
CA MET A 45 10.80 7.98 -2.02
C MET A 45 10.65 6.47 -1.94
N LEU A 46 10.99 5.85 -0.79
CA LEU A 46 10.76 4.41 -0.56
C LEU A 46 9.27 4.08 -0.54
N ALA A 47 8.46 4.88 0.15
CA ALA A 47 7.01 4.70 0.18
C ALA A 47 6.39 4.85 -1.21
N LEU A 48 6.83 5.84 -1.99
CA LEU A 48 6.40 6.05 -3.37
C LEU A 48 6.79 4.88 -4.26
N ALA A 49 8.03 4.40 -4.18
CA ALA A 49 8.50 3.25 -4.94
C ALA A 49 7.68 2.00 -4.60
N GLY A 50 7.44 1.72 -3.31
CA GLY A 50 6.58 0.62 -2.87
C GLY A 50 5.16 0.72 -3.43
N THR A 51 4.57 1.92 -3.40
CA THR A 51 3.24 2.18 -3.97
C THR A 51 3.21 1.91 -5.47
N LEU A 52 4.22 2.36 -6.22
CA LEU A 52 4.32 2.15 -7.66
C LEU A 52 4.48 0.67 -8.01
N VAL A 53 5.29 -0.08 -7.26
CA VAL A 53 5.45 -1.53 -7.44
C VAL A 53 4.13 -2.25 -7.19
N CYS A 54 3.43 -1.92 -6.09
CA CYS A 54 2.13 -2.52 -5.78
C CYS A 54 1.09 -2.21 -6.85
N TYR A 55 0.97 -0.94 -7.26
CA TYR A 55 0.05 -0.54 -8.31
C TYR A 55 0.38 -1.22 -9.64
N GLY A 56 1.66 -1.20 -10.03
CA GLY A 56 2.14 -1.86 -11.24
C GLY A 56 1.84 -3.36 -11.26
N SER A 57 1.99 -4.06 -10.12
CA SER A 57 1.69 -5.48 -10.04
C SER A 57 0.21 -5.81 -10.27
N ILE A 58 -0.70 -4.95 -9.78
CA ILE A 58 -2.15 -5.13 -9.99
C ILE A 58 -2.52 -4.87 -11.45
N VAL A 59 -2.02 -3.79 -12.04
CA VAL A 59 -2.24 -3.46 -13.46
C VAL A 59 -1.69 -4.55 -14.35
N TRP A 60 -0.47 -5.04 -14.05
CA TRP A 60 0.15 -6.15 -14.78
C TRP A 60 -0.72 -7.41 -14.75
N ASN A 61 -1.23 -7.80 -13.57
CA ASN A 61 -2.12 -8.95 -13.47
C ASN A 61 -3.39 -8.78 -14.33
N GLN A 62 -4.02 -7.60 -14.27
CA GLN A 62 -5.23 -7.33 -15.05
C GLN A 62 -4.98 -7.38 -16.56
N SER A 63 -3.84 -6.84 -17.03
CA SER A 63 -3.48 -6.86 -18.45
C SER A 63 -3.14 -8.27 -18.97
N HIS A 64 -2.81 -9.22 -18.08
CA HIS A 64 -2.52 -10.61 -18.41
C HIS A 64 -3.70 -11.56 -18.16
N GLY A 65 -4.93 -11.04 -18.08
CA GLY A 65 -6.14 -11.84 -17.93
C GLY A 65 -6.40 -12.33 -16.51
N TYR A 66 -5.65 -11.83 -15.51
CA TYR A 66 -5.93 -12.14 -14.11
C TYR A 66 -6.87 -11.13 -13.49
N SER A 67 -7.90 -11.60 -12.80
CA SER A 67 -8.71 -10.79 -11.92
C SER A 67 -8.30 -10.98 -10.46
N VAL A 68 -8.34 -9.89 -9.68
CA VAL A 68 -8.03 -9.93 -8.25
C VAL A 68 -9.33 -9.77 -7.46
N ARG A 69 -9.56 -10.67 -6.50
CA ARG A 69 -10.78 -10.73 -5.71
C ARG A 69 -10.47 -10.86 -4.23
N GLU A 70 -11.32 -10.27 -3.39
CA GLU A 70 -11.29 -10.47 -1.94
C GLU A 70 -12.29 -11.55 -1.55
N VAL A 71 -11.88 -12.50 -0.71
CA VAL A 71 -12.74 -13.54 -0.13
C VAL A 71 -13.57 -12.90 0.99
N VAL A 72 -14.88 -12.85 0.82
CA VAL A 72 -15.79 -12.16 1.75
C VAL A 72 -16.56 -13.09 2.70
N SER A 73 -16.47 -14.43 2.47
CA SER A 73 -17.16 -15.45 3.27
C SER A 73 -16.19 -16.50 3.80
N GLU A 74 -16.67 -17.36 4.68
CA GLU A 74 -15.90 -18.45 5.28
C GLU A 74 -16.19 -19.82 4.63
N SER A 75 -16.92 -19.86 3.53
CA SER A 75 -17.32 -21.11 2.83
C SER A 75 -16.15 -21.93 2.33
N MET A 76 -14.96 -21.34 2.19
CA MET A 76 -13.75 -22.01 1.71
C MET A 76 -12.73 -22.33 2.80
N VAL A 77 -13.10 -22.19 4.08
CA VAL A 77 -12.25 -22.59 5.22
C VAL A 77 -12.05 -24.10 5.19
N PRO A 78 -10.82 -24.61 5.44
CA PRO A 78 -9.60 -23.90 5.83
C PRO A 78 -8.76 -23.40 4.65
N THR A 79 -9.12 -23.73 3.42
CA THR A 79 -8.28 -23.45 2.24
C THR A 79 -8.13 -21.95 1.98
N LEU A 80 -9.23 -21.20 2.03
CA LEU A 80 -9.25 -19.74 1.94
C LEU A 80 -10.04 -19.20 3.11
N VAL A 81 -9.55 -18.13 3.72
CA VAL A 81 -10.20 -17.45 4.83
C VAL A 81 -10.74 -16.09 4.43
N LYS A 82 -11.77 -15.63 5.09
CA LYS A 82 -12.32 -14.29 4.89
C LYS A 82 -11.24 -13.23 5.01
N GLY A 83 -11.13 -12.38 3.99
CA GLY A 83 -10.10 -11.36 3.90
C GLY A 83 -8.89 -11.77 3.05
N ASP A 84 -8.76 -13.02 2.64
CA ASP A 84 -7.75 -13.40 1.66
C ASP A 84 -7.97 -12.62 0.35
N VAL A 85 -6.89 -12.17 -0.26
CA VAL A 85 -6.90 -11.62 -1.60
C VAL A 85 -6.35 -12.67 -2.55
N VAL A 86 -7.15 -13.03 -3.54
CA VAL A 86 -6.86 -14.11 -4.48
C VAL A 86 -6.75 -13.61 -5.90
N ARG A 87 -5.91 -14.26 -6.67
CA ARG A 87 -5.77 -14.06 -8.10
C ARG A 87 -6.54 -15.19 -8.82
N VAL A 88 -7.33 -14.80 -9.80
CA VAL A 88 -8.11 -15.71 -10.66
C VAL A 88 -7.67 -15.52 -12.10
N ASP A 89 -7.31 -16.60 -12.75
CA ASP A 89 -6.98 -16.65 -14.17
C ASP A 89 -8.26 -16.81 -14.99
N ALA A 90 -8.67 -15.75 -15.67
CA ALA A 90 -9.88 -15.72 -16.48
C ALA A 90 -9.73 -16.51 -17.79
N SER A 91 -8.53 -16.84 -18.21
CA SER A 91 -8.26 -17.64 -19.42
C SER A 91 -8.36 -19.14 -19.16
N LYS A 92 -8.39 -19.56 -17.89
CA LYS A 92 -8.36 -20.97 -17.50
C LYS A 92 -9.70 -21.42 -16.93
N THR A 93 -10.25 -22.48 -17.49
CA THR A 93 -11.41 -23.19 -16.92
C THR A 93 -10.94 -24.12 -15.81
N PRO A 94 -11.55 -24.09 -14.61
CA PRO A 94 -11.14 -24.96 -13.52
C PRO A 94 -11.53 -26.43 -13.78
N ALA A 95 -10.64 -27.35 -13.47
CA ALA A 95 -10.92 -28.80 -13.51
C ALA A 95 -11.56 -29.26 -12.18
N VAL A 96 -12.10 -30.48 -12.16
CA VAL A 96 -12.57 -31.15 -10.93
C VAL A 96 -11.45 -31.18 -9.89
N GLY A 97 -11.75 -30.76 -8.66
CA GLY A 97 -10.80 -30.60 -7.57
C GLY A 97 -10.11 -29.23 -7.52
N GLU A 98 -10.11 -28.45 -8.60
CA GLU A 98 -9.59 -27.06 -8.59
C GLU A 98 -10.61 -26.07 -8.02
N ILE A 99 -10.12 -24.97 -7.51
CA ILE A 99 -10.95 -23.85 -7.07
C ILE A 99 -11.22 -22.96 -8.27
N GLY A 100 -12.48 -22.66 -8.51
CA GLY A 100 -12.92 -21.77 -9.58
C GLY A 100 -13.83 -20.65 -9.08
N THR A 101 -14.08 -19.71 -9.97
CA THR A 101 -15.02 -18.60 -9.71
C THR A 101 -16.15 -18.64 -10.74
N TYR A 102 -17.35 -18.33 -10.27
CA TYR A 102 -18.52 -18.19 -11.13
C TYR A 102 -19.43 -17.05 -10.67
N VAL A 103 -20.29 -16.59 -11.57
CA VAL A 103 -21.25 -15.51 -11.27
C VAL A 103 -22.62 -16.14 -11.09
N LYS A 104 -23.28 -15.86 -9.95
CA LYS A 104 -24.67 -16.23 -9.69
C LYS A 104 -25.63 -15.37 -10.50
N PRO A 105 -26.90 -15.80 -10.69
CA PRO A 105 -27.91 -14.99 -11.39
C PRO A 105 -28.16 -13.61 -10.77
N ASP A 106 -27.86 -13.44 -9.48
CA ASP A 106 -27.96 -12.18 -8.76
C ASP A 106 -26.73 -11.26 -8.96
N GLY A 107 -25.78 -11.64 -9.82
CA GLY A 107 -24.57 -10.89 -10.14
C GLY A 107 -23.42 -11.08 -9.13
N ARG A 108 -23.61 -11.82 -8.04
CA ARG A 108 -22.55 -12.08 -7.07
C ARG A 108 -21.53 -13.09 -7.60
N THR A 109 -20.25 -12.77 -7.47
CA THR A 109 -19.17 -13.73 -7.76
C THR A 109 -18.95 -14.65 -6.54
N VAL A 110 -18.89 -15.95 -6.80
CA VAL A 110 -18.61 -16.99 -5.81
C VAL A 110 -17.28 -17.64 -6.16
N ILE A 111 -16.53 -18.03 -5.14
CA ILE A 111 -15.29 -18.82 -5.25
C ILE A 111 -15.48 -20.11 -4.46
N HIS A 112 -15.55 -21.26 -5.16
CA HIS A 112 -15.74 -22.57 -4.58
C HIS A 112 -14.91 -23.61 -5.33
N ARG A 113 -14.84 -24.83 -4.83
CA ARG A 113 -14.17 -25.96 -5.48
C ARG A 113 -15.12 -26.66 -6.43
N VAL A 114 -14.61 -27.01 -7.62
CA VAL A 114 -15.33 -27.88 -8.57
C VAL A 114 -15.33 -29.28 -8.01
N VAL A 115 -16.52 -29.86 -7.82
CA VAL A 115 -16.70 -31.24 -7.36
C VAL A 115 -17.10 -32.19 -8.48
N ASP A 116 -17.79 -31.67 -9.53
CA ASP A 116 -18.17 -32.41 -10.68
C ASP A 116 -18.40 -31.54 -11.93
N THR A 117 -18.37 -32.11 -13.12
CA THR A 117 -18.58 -31.40 -14.39
C THR A 117 -19.51 -32.19 -15.32
N PRO A 118 -20.82 -32.30 -15.00
CA PRO A 118 -21.77 -33.02 -15.81
C PRO A 118 -22.14 -32.25 -17.10
N GLY A 119 -21.72 -32.79 -18.26
CA GLY A 119 -22.04 -32.19 -19.58
C GLY A 119 -21.44 -30.76 -19.71
N ASN A 120 -22.28 -29.75 -19.89
CA ASN A 120 -21.87 -28.36 -20.01
C ASN A 120 -22.08 -27.53 -18.74
N SER A 121 -22.12 -28.20 -17.58
CA SER A 121 -22.32 -27.59 -16.28
C SER A 121 -21.20 -27.94 -15.32
N PHE A 122 -21.04 -27.12 -14.31
CA PHE A 122 -20.11 -27.32 -13.21
C PHE A 122 -20.91 -27.40 -11.91
N ILE A 123 -20.55 -28.35 -11.06
CA ILE A 123 -21.03 -28.42 -9.70
C ILE A 123 -19.91 -27.95 -8.78
N PHE A 124 -20.20 -26.91 -8.00
CA PHE A 124 -19.27 -26.34 -7.05
C PHE A 124 -19.67 -26.67 -5.63
N ARG A 125 -18.71 -26.66 -4.70
CA ARG A 125 -18.95 -26.75 -3.27
C ARG A 125 -17.88 -25.94 -2.52
N GLY A 126 -18.30 -25.19 -1.52
CA GLY A 126 -17.37 -24.56 -0.57
C GLY A 126 -16.70 -25.62 0.32
N ASP A 127 -15.42 -25.50 0.60
CA ASP A 127 -14.68 -26.48 1.39
C ASP A 127 -15.26 -26.67 2.81
N ALA A 128 -15.91 -25.63 3.35
CA ALA A 128 -16.62 -25.69 4.62
C ALA A 128 -18.11 -26.07 4.52
N ASN A 129 -18.63 -26.26 3.30
CA ASN A 129 -20.05 -26.56 3.08
C ASN A 129 -20.30 -28.07 3.05
N SER A 130 -21.43 -28.49 3.57
CA SER A 130 -21.88 -29.88 3.53
C SER A 130 -22.71 -30.23 2.29
N VAL A 131 -23.14 -29.22 1.51
CA VAL A 131 -24.05 -29.37 0.38
C VAL A 131 -23.42 -28.71 -0.86
N ASP A 132 -23.63 -29.31 -2.01
CA ASP A 132 -23.21 -28.78 -3.29
C ASP A 132 -24.04 -27.57 -3.70
N ASP A 133 -23.44 -26.67 -4.46
CA ASP A 133 -24.16 -25.59 -5.11
C ASP A 133 -25.06 -26.14 -6.24
N ALA A 134 -26.09 -25.41 -6.62
CA ALA A 134 -26.87 -25.73 -7.79
C ALA A 134 -25.99 -25.76 -9.04
N PRO A 135 -26.28 -26.62 -10.04
CA PRO A 135 -25.49 -26.68 -11.27
C PRO A 135 -25.32 -25.33 -11.93
N VAL A 136 -24.09 -24.98 -12.27
CA VAL A 136 -23.67 -23.71 -12.87
C VAL A 136 -23.33 -23.96 -14.34
N ASN A 137 -23.91 -23.21 -15.25
CA ASN A 137 -23.58 -23.30 -16.67
C ASN A 137 -22.12 -22.86 -16.88
N ALA A 138 -21.40 -23.52 -17.81
CA ALA A 138 -20.02 -23.19 -18.15
C ALA A 138 -19.79 -21.72 -18.51
N SER A 139 -20.79 -21.07 -19.13
CA SER A 139 -20.73 -19.65 -19.47
C SER A 139 -20.72 -18.70 -18.27
N ALA A 140 -21.16 -19.16 -17.09
CA ALA A 140 -21.13 -18.37 -15.85
C ALA A 140 -19.81 -18.54 -15.07
N VAL A 141 -18.97 -19.50 -15.46
CA VAL A 141 -17.63 -19.69 -14.88
C VAL A 141 -16.70 -18.60 -15.39
N THR A 142 -16.04 -17.91 -14.48
CA THR A 142 -15.23 -16.72 -14.80
C THR A 142 -13.72 -16.93 -14.67
N GLY A 143 -13.29 -18.10 -14.23
CA GLY A 143 -11.88 -18.47 -14.22
C GLY A 143 -11.48 -19.43 -13.09
N SER A 144 -10.20 -19.82 -13.09
CA SER A 144 -9.60 -20.72 -12.12
C SER A 144 -8.72 -19.95 -11.11
N TYR A 145 -8.71 -20.39 -9.88
CA TYR A 145 -7.84 -19.84 -8.83
C TYR A 145 -6.36 -20.03 -9.19
N ALA A 146 -5.60 -18.95 -9.18
CA ALA A 146 -4.20 -18.91 -9.54
C ALA A 146 -3.26 -18.56 -8.38
N GLY A 147 -3.78 -18.46 -7.16
CA GLY A 147 -2.98 -18.21 -5.95
C GLY A 147 -3.43 -17.03 -5.10
N ARG A 148 -2.86 -16.91 -3.90
CA ARG A 148 -3.08 -15.76 -3.01
C ARG A 148 -2.19 -14.61 -3.43
N MET A 149 -2.69 -13.39 -3.25
CA MET A 149 -1.94 -12.15 -3.41
C MET A 149 -1.91 -11.41 -2.07
N GLY A 150 -0.74 -11.06 -1.61
CA GLY A 150 -0.46 -10.10 -0.54
C GLY A 150 -1.51 -9.86 0.56
N PRO A 151 -1.25 -8.96 1.48
CA PRO A 151 -2.16 -8.69 2.58
C PRO A 151 -3.39 -7.88 2.14
N GLN A 152 -4.56 -8.21 2.69
CA GLN A 152 -5.86 -7.59 2.44
C GLN A 152 -5.84 -6.05 2.50
N TRP A 153 -5.13 -5.45 3.48
CA TRP A 153 -5.07 -4.01 3.64
C TRP A 153 -4.52 -3.29 2.42
N LEU A 154 -3.58 -3.93 1.71
CA LEU A 154 -2.98 -3.37 0.50
C LEU A 154 -3.98 -3.34 -0.67
N TYR A 155 -4.76 -4.41 -0.83
CA TYR A 155 -5.81 -4.47 -1.83
C TYR A 155 -6.93 -3.47 -1.55
N ARG A 156 -7.36 -3.35 -0.29
CA ARG A 156 -8.37 -2.35 0.13
C ARG A 156 -7.88 -0.92 -0.08
N ALA A 157 -6.61 -0.65 0.25
CA ALA A 157 -6.00 0.65 0.01
C ALA A 157 -5.93 0.99 -1.50
N TYR A 158 -5.69 0.01 -2.34
CA TYR A 158 -5.76 0.17 -3.79
C TYR A 158 -7.19 0.50 -4.26
N GLN A 159 -8.19 -0.28 -3.82
CA GLN A 159 -9.59 -0.05 -4.21
C GLN A 159 -10.14 1.30 -3.76
N SER A 160 -9.80 1.74 -2.57
CA SER A 160 -10.24 3.02 -2.00
C SER A 160 -9.53 4.24 -2.60
N ARG A 161 -8.59 4.06 -3.52
CA ARG A 161 -7.72 5.11 -4.09
C ARG A 161 -6.92 5.90 -3.04
N THR A 162 -6.88 5.43 -1.78
CA THR A 162 -6.13 6.12 -0.71
C THR A 162 -4.63 6.15 -1.00
N LEU A 163 -4.08 5.13 -1.65
CA LEU A 163 -2.68 5.10 -2.06
C LEU A 163 -2.34 6.23 -3.04
N ALA A 164 -3.22 6.50 -4.00
CA ALA A 164 -3.06 7.64 -4.92
C ALA A 164 -3.14 8.97 -4.18
N GLY A 165 -4.09 9.12 -3.26
CA GLY A 165 -4.23 10.32 -2.42
C GLY A 165 -3.01 10.58 -1.53
N VAL A 166 -2.46 9.53 -0.90
CA VAL A 166 -1.24 9.63 -0.07
C VAL A 166 -0.04 10.02 -0.91
N ALA A 167 0.13 9.45 -2.11
CA ALA A 167 1.23 9.79 -3.00
C ALA A 167 1.16 11.26 -3.46
N VAL A 168 -0.01 11.73 -3.89
CA VAL A 168 -0.23 13.12 -4.31
C VAL A 168 -0.06 14.09 -3.13
N GLY A 169 -0.66 13.80 -1.98
CA GLY A 169 -0.53 14.62 -0.77
C GLY A 169 0.91 14.74 -0.30
N GLY A 170 1.67 13.64 -0.33
CA GLY A 170 3.09 13.63 0.01
C GLY A 170 3.95 14.48 -0.94
N LEU A 171 3.68 14.43 -2.24
CA LEU A 171 4.36 15.27 -3.24
C LEU A 171 4.07 16.75 -3.02
N LEU A 172 2.82 17.11 -2.74
CA LEU A 172 2.44 18.49 -2.44
C LEU A 172 3.12 19.00 -1.17
N LEU A 173 3.15 18.22 -0.10
CA LEU A 173 3.83 18.58 1.15
C LEU A 173 5.34 18.72 0.96
N ALA A 174 5.97 17.84 0.19
CA ALA A 174 7.38 17.94 -0.14
C ALA A 174 7.68 19.20 -0.98
N GLY A 175 6.81 19.52 -1.95
CA GLY A 175 6.91 20.74 -2.76
C GLY A 175 6.77 22.02 -1.93
N VAL A 176 5.74 22.08 -1.08
CA VAL A 176 5.52 23.22 -0.17
C VAL A 176 6.69 23.36 0.82
N GLY A 177 7.14 22.25 1.39
CA GLY A 177 8.31 22.24 2.29
C GLY A 177 9.57 22.78 1.60
N HIS A 178 9.81 22.38 0.35
CA HIS A 178 10.95 22.87 -0.43
C HIS A 178 10.88 24.39 -0.70
N VAL A 179 9.71 24.89 -1.08
CA VAL A 179 9.49 26.33 -1.33
C VAL A 179 9.63 27.14 -0.03
N MET A 180 9.07 26.66 1.07
CA MET A 180 9.22 27.32 2.39
C MET A 180 10.67 27.36 2.84
N ILE A 181 11.41 26.27 2.68
CA ILE A 181 12.85 26.21 3.03
C ILE A 181 13.64 27.22 2.21
N LYS A 182 13.40 27.33 0.90
CA LYS A 182 14.02 28.35 0.05
C LYS A 182 13.70 29.77 0.53
N ARG A 183 12.44 30.04 0.86
CA ARG A 183 11.98 31.38 1.27
C ARG A 183 12.53 31.82 2.63
N VAL A 184 12.64 30.87 3.59
CA VAL A 184 13.16 31.14 4.94
C VAL A 184 14.69 31.21 4.98
N MET A 185 15.37 30.47 4.10
CA MET A 185 16.84 30.42 4.05
C MET A 185 17.46 31.40 3.04
N GLY A 186 16.66 32.16 2.28
CA GLY A 186 17.14 33.23 1.41
C GLY A 186 17.99 32.78 0.20
N PHE A 187 17.66 31.62 -0.38
CA PHE A 187 18.24 31.16 -1.66
C PHE A 187 17.24 31.36 -2.79
#